data_b3f6b699cd21f7a5a7bf516bf5063e81
#
_entry.id   b3f6b699cd21f7a5a7bf516bf5063e81
#
_cell.length_a   1.000
_cell.length_b   1.000
_cell.length_c   1.000
_cell.angle_alpha   90.00
_cell.angle_beta   90.00
_cell.angle_gamma   90.00
#
_symmetry.space_group_name_H-M   'P 1'
#
loop_
_entity.id
_entity.type
_entity.pdbx_description
1 polymer ?
#
loop_
_entity_poly.entity_id
_entity_poly.type
_entity_poly.pdbx_seq_one_letter_code
_entity_poly.pdbx_strand_id
1 'polypeptide(L)'
;MTELDSWLAQATRHLSKDSGARVRSEIQEHFEAAREAAISNGATADEAGRSALAALGDAKAANCQYRRVLLTSEEARMLRESNWEARVVCSRPLLKWLLLAMPVATMLAAVALFLTGKSSLARVLLAGGIGMGLLFAAPLLPIYTPSRSRVFRYMKCVVLLVTLVLAFGPNSLKLSWLLITCLWVLVKVESTRVSIRRKLPVSEWPKQLYL
;
A
#
# COMPACT_ATOMS: atom_id res chain seq x y z
N MET A 1 -2.27 -33.29 -10.12
CA MET A 1 -1.53 -32.00 -10.19
C MET A 1 -0.35 -32.24 -11.11
N THR A 2 -0.29 -31.58 -12.26
CA THR A 2 0.82 -31.76 -13.21
C THR A 2 2.09 -31.08 -12.68
N GLU A 3 3.27 -31.45 -13.18
CA GLU A 3 4.53 -30.79 -12.82
C GLU A 3 4.48 -29.29 -13.18
N LEU A 4 3.86 -28.94 -14.30
CA LEU A 4 3.61 -27.56 -14.70
C LEU A 4 2.74 -26.80 -13.67
N ASP A 5 1.67 -27.42 -13.15
CA ASP A 5 0.83 -26.80 -12.13
C ASP A 5 1.63 -26.48 -10.86
N SER A 6 2.51 -27.39 -10.45
CA SER A 6 3.38 -27.18 -9.29
C SER A 6 4.37 -26.03 -9.53
N TRP A 7 4.98 -25.98 -10.70
CA TRP A 7 5.86 -24.90 -11.13
C TRP A 7 5.13 -23.55 -11.14
N LEU A 8 3.93 -23.49 -11.77
CA LEU A 8 3.10 -22.29 -11.83
C LEU A 8 2.63 -21.81 -10.44
N ALA A 9 2.26 -22.74 -9.56
CA ALA A 9 1.87 -22.40 -8.19
C ALA A 9 3.04 -21.73 -7.43
N GLN A 10 4.27 -22.21 -7.64
CA GLN A 10 5.46 -21.65 -7.02
C GLN A 10 5.87 -20.32 -7.67
N ALA A 11 5.88 -20.23 -8.99
CA ALA A 11 6.27 -19.04 -9.74
C ALA A 11 5.31 -17.86 -9.52
N THR A 12 4.01 -18.12 -9.33
CA THR A 12 3.00 -17.09 -9.11
C THR A 12 2.71 -16.81 -7.62
N ARG A 13 3.45 -17.42 -6.71
CA ARG A 13 3.23 -17.26 -5.27
C ARG A 13 3.39 -15.80 -4.85
N HIS A 14 2.41 -15.30 -4.09
CA HIS A 14 2.35 -13.92 -3.59
C HIS A 14 2.12 -12.83 -4.66
N LEU A 15 1.89 -13.18 -5.93
CA LEU A 15 1.40 -12.21 -6.91
C LEU A 15 -0.08 -11.86 -6.67
N SER A 16 -0.52 -10.71 -7.16
CA SER A 16 -1.95 -10.38 -7.17
C SER A 16 -2.72 -11.38 -8.03
N LYS A 17 -4.02 -11.53 -7.76
CA LYS A 17 -4.87 -12.48 -8.52
C LYS A 17 -4.77 -12.24 -10.02
N ASP A 18 -4.85 -10.98 -10.45
CA ASP A 18 -4.82 -10.60 -11.87
C ASP A 18 -3.44 -10.80 -12.49
N SER A 19 -2.37 -10.39 -11.78
CA SER A 19 -0.99 -10.63 -12.22
C SER A 19 -0.68 -12.12 -12.31
N GLY A 20 -1.10 -12.90 -11.32
CA GLY A 20 -0.90 -14.35 -11.30
C GLY A 20 -1.66 -15.07 -12.40
N ALA A 21 -2.90 -14.65 -12.70
CA ALA A 21 -3.69 -15.23 -13.79
C ALA A 21 -3.03 -14.95 -15.15
N ARG A 22 -2.58 -13.72 -15.39
CA ARG A 22 -1.90 -13.33 -16.61
C ARG A 22 -0.61 -14.14 -16.83
N VAL A 23 0.24 -14.24 -15.80
CA VAL A 23 1.49 -15.04 -15.89
C VAL A 23 1.18 -16.50 -16.17
N ARG A 24 0.15 -17.08 -15.53
CA ARG A 24 -0.22 -18.47 -15.78
C ARG A 24 -0.64 -18.71 -17.23
N SER A 25 -1.48 -17.82 -17.80
CA SER A 25 -1.89 -17.91 -19.19
C SER A 25 -0.69 -17.82 -20.14
N GLU A 26 0.17 -16.81 -19.96
CA GLU A 26 1.35 -16.59 -20.80
C GLU A 26 2.32 -17.79 -20.75
N ILE A 27 2.59 -18.30 -19.55
CA ILE A 27 3.52 -19.46 -19.39
C ILE A 27 2.92 -20.72 -19.93
N GLN A 28 1.61 -20.94 -19.77
CA GLN A 28 0.93 -22.10 -20.30
C GLN A 28 0.96 -22.10 -21.84
N GLU A 29 0.72 -20.96 -22.47
CA GLU A 29 0.85 -20.81 -23.93
C GLU A 29 2.28 -21.10 -24.41
N HIS A 30 3.30 -20.56 -23.73
CA HIS A 30 4.70 -20.81 -24.04
C HIS A 30 5.09 -22.28 -23.85
N PHE A 31 4.60 -22.92 -22.79
CA PHE A 31 4.85 -24.35 -22.52
C PHE A 31 4.27 -25.23 -23.61
N GLU A 32 3.00 -25.00 -24.00
CA GLU A 32 2.35 -25.79 -25.06
C GLU A 32 3.03 -25.56 -26.42
N ALA A 33 3.40 -24.32 -26.76
CA ALA A 33 4.15 -24.05 -27.99
C ALA A 33 5.51 -24.76 -28.02
N ALA A 34 6.25 -24.74 -26.90
CA ALA A 34 7.54 -25.45 -26.80
C ALA A 34 7.38 -26.97 -26.88
N ARG A 35 6.33 -27.51 -26.27
CA ARG A 35 5.97 -28.93 -26.31
C ARG A 35 5.62 -29.36 -27.73
N GLU A 36 4.77 -28.61 -28.44
CA GLU A 36 4.40 -28.89 -29.82
C GLU A 36 5.61 -28.86 -30.76
N ALA A 37 6.47 -27.85 -30.58
CA ALA A 37 7.72 -27.76 -31.36
C ALA A 37 8.64 -28.98 -31.12
N ALA A 38 8.77 -29.48 -29.90
CA ALA A 38 9.55 -30.64 -29.58
C ALA A 38 8.95 -31.94 -30.21
N ILE A 39 7.63 -32.09 -30.17
CA ILE A 39 6.92 -33.20 -30.82
C ILE A 39 7.12 -33.17 -32.33
N SER A 40 7.01 -32.01 -32.96
CA SER A 40 7.24 -31.86 -34.41
C SER A 40 8.67 -32.21 -34.83
N ASN A 41 9.61 -32.06 -33.90
CA ASN A 41 11.03 -32.49 -34.07
C ASN A 41 11.29 -33.96 -33.73
N GLY A 42 10.24 -34.76 -33.48
CA GLY A 42 10.31 -36.19 -33.29
C GLY A 42 10.47 -36.65 -31.84
N ALA A 43 10.34 -35.75 -30.85
CA ALA A 43 10.36 -36.14 -29.44
C ALA A 43 9.05 -36.85 -29.05
N THR A 44 9.11 -37.79 -28.11
CA THR A 44 7.91 -38.36 -27.50
C THR A 44 7.18 -37.32 -26.65
N ALA A 45 5.86 -37.51 -26.39
CA ALA A 45 5.07 -36.59 -25.62
C ALA A 45 5.64 -36.29 -24.21
N ASP A 46 6.25 -37.33 -23.58
CA ASP A 46 6.84 -37.20 -22.24
C ASP A 46 8.19 -36.47 -22.28
N GLU A 47 8.99 -36.72 -23.30
CA GLU A 47 10.26 -36.00 -23.51
C GLU A 47 10.04 -34.54 -23.82
N ALA A 48 9.06 -34.27 -24.70
CA ALA A 48 8.64 -32.88 -25.05
C ALA A 48 8.17 -32.10 -23.82
N GLY A 49 7.34 -32.73 -22.97
CA GLY A 49 6.87 -32.12 -21.72
C GLY A 49 8.01 -31.79 -20.74
N ARG A 50 8.92 -32.73 -20.55
CA ARG A 50 10.13 -32.54 -19.69
C ARG A 50 11.05 -31.45 -20.24
N SER A 51 11.29 -31.45 -21.56
CA SER A 51 12.10 -30.43 -22.22
C SER A 51 11.50 -29.03 -22.11
N ALA A 52 10.17 -28.92 -22.38
CA ALA A 52 9.47 -27.65 -22.22
C ALA A 52 9.49 -27.12 -20.77
N LEU A 53 9.33 -28.01 -19.78
CA LEU A 53 9.41 -27.64 -18.36
C LEU A 53 10.84 -27.21 -17.97
N ALA A 54 11.85 -27.93 -18.45
CA ALA A 54 13.26 -27.58 -18.21
C ALA A 54 13.60 -26.20 -18.80
N ALA A 55 13.02 -25.83 -19.94
CA ALA A 55 13.21 -24.53 -20.57
C ALA A 55 12.62 -23.37 -19.74
N LEU A 56 11.60 -23.59 -18.90
CA LEU A 56 11.06 -22.59 -17.99
C LEU A 56 12.01 -22.24 -16.83
N GLY A 57 12.98 -23.12 -16.52
CA GLY A 57 13.95 -22.92 -15.46
C GLY A 57 13.38 -23.01 -14.04
N ASP A 58 14.09 -22.37 -13.08
CA ASP A 58 13.69 -22.44 -11.67
C ASP A 58 12.51 -21.53 -11.34
N ALA A 59 11.44 -22.12 -10.81
CA ALA A 59 10.22 -21.43 -10.42
C ALA A 59 10.43 -20.35 -9.33
N LYS A 60 11.41 -20.55 -8.40
CA LYS A 60 11.73 -19.56 -7.37
C LYS A 60 12.42 -18.34 -7.95
N ALA A 61 13.33 -18.54 -8.88
CA ALA A 61 14.03 -17.47 -9.58
C ALA A 61 13.01 -16.65 -10.41
N ALA A 62 12.12 -17.32 -11.14
CA ALA A 62 11.01 -16.70 -11.87
C ALA A 62 10.09 -15.88 -10.94
N ASN A 63 9.68 -16.45 -9.80
CA ASN A 63 8.88 -15.72 -8.81
C ASN A 63 9.57 -14.45 -8.32
N CYS A 64 10.88 -14.51 -8.04
CA CYS A 64 11.64 -13.34 -7.61
C CYS A 64 11.63 -12.23 -8.67
N GLN A 65 11.74 -12.57 -9.95
CA GLN A 65 11.70 -11.64 -11.07
C GLN A 65 10.28 -11.06 -11.23
N TYR A 66 9.23 -11.88 -11.23
CA TYR A 66 7.84 -11.43 -11.34
C TYR A 66 7.45 -10.47 -10.22
N ARG A 67 7.84 -10.73 -8.98
CA ARG A 67 7.58 -9.83 -7.84
C ARG A 67 8.25 -8.46 -7.96
N ARG A 68 9.32 -8.34 -8.75
CA ARG A 68 9.97 -7.02 -9.01
C ARG A 68 9.19 -6.17 -10.00
N VAL A 69 8.50 -6.81 -10.95
CA VAL A 69 7.83 -6.13 -12.08
C VAL A 69 6.32 -6.08 -11.90
N LEU A 70 5.71 -7.14 -11.35
CA LEU A 70 4.27 -7.27 -11.21
C LEU A 70 3.82 -6.97 -9.77
N LEU A 71 2.54 -6.60 -9.64
CA LEU A 71 1.94 -6.32 -8.34
C LEU A 71 1.83 -7.59 -7.49
N THR A 72 2.25 -7.48 -6.24
CA THR A 72 2.03 -8.51 -5.22
C THR A 72 0.62 -8.42 -4.63
N SER A 73 0.18 -9.48 -3.94
CA SER A 73 -1.13 -9.50 -3.27
C SER A 73 -1.28 -8.41 -2.20
N GLU A 74 -0.20 -8.08 -1.48
CA GLU A 74 -0.20 -6.98 -0.49
C GLU A 74 -0.34 -5.62 -1.16
N GLU A 75 0.40 -5.38 -2.24
CA GLU A 75 0.33 -4.13 -3.02
C GLU A 75 -1.05 -3.93 -3.64
N ALA A 76 -1.62 -4.98 -4.24
CA ALA A 76 -2.97 -4.94 -4.80
C ALA A 76 -4.04 -4.76 -3.72
N ARG A 77 -3.85 -5.32 -2.52
CA ARG A 77 -4.74 -5.09 -1.38
C ARG A 77 -4.70 -3.63 -0.95
N MET A 78 -3.51 -3.06 -0.77
CA MET A 78 -3.34 -1.65 -0.41
C MET A 78 -4.02 -0.72 -1.43
N LEU A 79 -3.88 -1.00 -2.73
CA LEU A 79 -4.56 -0.23 -3.78
C LEU A 79 -6.08 -0.31 -3.68
N ARG A 80 -6.64 -1.50 -3.39
CA ARG A 80 -8.09 -1.68 -3.23
C ARG A 80 -8.63 -0.96 -1.98
N GLU A 81 -7.93 -1.11 -0.86
CA GLU A 81 -8.31 -0.47 0.41
C GLU A 81 -8.27 1.06 0.27
N SER A 82 -7.21 1.62 -0.27
CA SER A 82 -7.10 3.06 -0.49
C SER A 82 -8.15 3.60 -1.47
N ASN A 83 -8.46 2.85 -2.52
CA ASN A 83 -9.53 3.22 -3.46
C ASN A 83 -10.93 3.15 -2.82
N TRP A 84 -11.14 2.23 -1.88
CA TRP A 84 -12.41 2.13 -1.14
C TRP A 84 -12.60 3.32 -0.20
N GLU A 85 -11.59 3.65 0.60
CA GLU A 85 -11.62 4.81 1.52
C GLU A 85 -11.95 6.10 0.77
N ALA A 86 -11.26 6.38 -0.33
CA ALA A 86 -11.53 7.56 -1.13
C ALA A 86 -12.94 7.59 -1.71
N ARG A 87 -13.45 6.45 -2.17
CA ARG A 87 -14.82 6.35 -2.70
C ARG A 87 -15.87 6.59 -1.62
N VAL A 88 -15.71 5.99 -0.44
CA VAL A 88 -16.65 6.16 0.69
C VAL A 88 -16.69 7.61 1.16
N VAL A 89 -15.53 8.23 1.33
CA VAL A 89 -15.44 9.64 1.77
C VAL A 89 -16.01 10.58 0.72
N CYS A 90 -15.75 10.33 -0.58
CA CYS A 90 -16.24 11.21 -1.64
C CYS A 90 -17.71 11.02 -1.99
N SER A 91 -18.28 9.80 -1.80
CA SER A 91 -19.65 9.49 -2.20
C SER A 91 -20.73 9.95 -1.20
N ARG A 92 -20.36 10.21 0.06
CA ARG A 92 -21.30 10.59 1.12
C ARG A 92 -21.02 12.01 1.65
N PRO A 93 -21.77 13.03 1.22
CA PRO A 93 -21.52 14.41 1.64
C PRO A 93 -21.65 14.61 3.15
N LEU A 94 -22.61 13.94 3.80
CA LEU A 94 -22.78 13.98 5.26
C LEU A 94 -21.55 13.43 6.01
N LEU A 95 -20.98 12.32 5.54
CA LEU A 95 -19.79 11.74 6.15
C LEU A 95 -18.58 12.67 6.03
N LYS A 96 -18.44 13.37 4.92
CA LYS A 96 -17.44 14.41 4.69
C LYS A 96 -17.49 15.51 5.73
N TRP A 97 -18.70 16.06 5.93
CA TRP A 97 -18.92 17.14 6.91
C TRP A 97 -18.71 16.66 8.34
N LEU A 98 -19.15 15.44 8.69
CA LEU A 98 -18.92 14.82 9.98
C LEU A 98 -17.40 14.64 10.25
N LEU A 99 -16.66 14.11 9.29
CA LEU A 99 -15.21 13.91 9.41
C LEU A 99 -14.43 15.22 9.55
N LEU A 100 -14.92 16.31 8.95
CA LEU A 100 -14.33 17.64 9.13
C LEU A 100 -14.78 18.32 10.42
N ALA A 101 -16.01 18.08 10.87
CA ALA A 101 -16.53 18.66 12.11
C ALA A 101 -15.89 18.09 13.37
N MET A 102 -15.54 16.79 13.38
CA MET A 102 -14.91 16.15 14.53
C MET A 102 -13.59 16.79 14.98
N PRO A 103 -12.58 17.02 14.11
CA PRO A 103 -11.36 17.71 14.53
C PRO A 103 -11.60 19.13 14.98
N VAL A 104 -12.55 19.85 14.36
CA VAL A 104 -12.91 21.19 14.78
C VAL A 104 -13.55 21.18 16.16
N ALA A 105 -14.49 20.28 16.42
CA ALA A 105 -15.13 20.13 17.74
C ALA A 105 -14.11 19.77 18.83
N THR A 106 -13.16 18.87 18.54
CA THR A 106 -12.10 18.51 19.50
C THR A 106 -11.14 19.68 19.78
N MET A 107 -10.84 20.50 18.78
CA MET A 107 -10.04 21.72 18.97
C MET A 107 -10.79 22.77 19.82
N LEU A 108 -12.09 22.97 19.57
CA LEU A 108 -12.91 23.88 20.38
C LEU A 108 -13.03 23.40 21.82
N ALA A 109 -13.22 22.09 22.04
CA ALA A 109 -13.21 21.51 23.39
C ALA A 109 -11.85 21.68 24.09
N ALA A 110 -10.75 21.57 23.37
CA ALA A 110 -9.41 21.82 23.90
C ALA A 110 -9.26 23.30 24.36
N VAL A 111 -9.72 24.25 23.58
CA VAL A 111 -9.72 25.68 23.95
C VAL A 111 -10.57 25.93 25.19
N ALA A 112 -11.77 25.37 25.25
CA ALA A 112 -12.67 25.49 26.42
C ALA A 112 -12.01 24.92 27.69
N LEU A 113 -11.35 23.75 27.61
CA LEU A 113 -10.62 23.17 28.73
C LEU A 113 -9.38 23.98 29.13
N PHE A 114 -8.73 24.61 28.17
CA PHE A 114 -7.62 25.52 28.48
C PHE A 114 -8.07 26.73 29.30
N LEU A 115 -9.23 27.31 28.93
CA LEU A 115 -9.83 28.43 29.65
C LEU A 115 -10.28 28.06 31.07
N THR A 116 -10.63 26.78 31.32
CA THR A 116 -10.99 26.26 32.65
C THR A 116 -9.81 25.80 33.49
N GLY A 117 -8.57 26.05 33.04
CA GLY A 117 -7.34 25.73 33.77
C GLY A 117 -6.88 24.25 33.65
N LYS A 118 -7.60 23.40 32.90
CA LYS A 118 -7.24 21.99 32.69
C LYS A 118 -6.24 21.80 31.53
N SER A 119 -5.06 22.43 31.64
CA SER A 119 -4.06 22.54 30.57
C SER A 119 -3.53 21.20 30.06
N SER A 120 -3.43 20.17 30.89
CA SER A 120 -2.93 18.84 30.48
C SER A 120 -3.90 18.13 29.52
N LEU A 121 -5.21 18.12 29.85
CA LEU A 121 -6.25 17.56 29.00
C LEU A 121 -6.43 18.38 27.72
N ALA A 122 -6.38 19.72 27.82
CA ALA A 122 -6.45 20.60 26.69
C ALA A 122 -5.37 20.32 25.64
N ARG A 123 -4.13 20.09 26.06
CA ARG A 123 -3.01 19.75 25.17
C ARG A 123 -3.24 18.42 24.43
N VAL A 124 -3.71 17.38 25.13
CA VAL A 124 -3.99 16.07 24.52
C VAL A 124 -5.12 16.18 23.49
N LEU A 125 -6.21 16.88 23.83
CA LEU A 125 -7.31 17.11 22.89
C LEU A 125 -6.92 17.96 21.68
N LEU A 126 -6.11 18.98 21.88
CA LEU A 126 -5.60 19.80 20.78
C LEU A 126 -4.74 18.96 19.83
N ALA A 127 -3.83 18.16 20.38
CA ALA A 127 -3.01 17.24 19.62
C ALA A 127 -3.86 16.21 18.84
N GLY A 128 -4.85 15.61 19.48
CA GLY A 128 -5.80 14.70 18.84
C GLY A 128 -6.58 15.37 17.70
N GLY A 129 -7.05 16.58 17.92
CA GLY A 129 -7.78 17.37 16.91
C GLY A 129 -6.92 17.69 15.68
N ILE A 130 -5.66 18.11 15.89
CA ILE A 130 -4.70 18.36 14.79
C ILE A 130 -4.42 17.06 14.03
N GLY A 131 -4.14 15.95 14.73
CA GLY A 131 -3.88 14.65 14.13
C GLY A 131 -5.06 14.15 13.29
N MET A 132 -6.28 14.20 13.83
CA MET A 132 -7.50 13.86 13.10
C MET A 132 -7.74 14.78 11.91
N GLY A 133 -7.54 16.09 12.08
CA GLY A 133 -7.67 17.07 11.00
C GLY A 133 -6.75 16.74 9.81
N LEU A 134 -5.49 16.41 10.07
CA LEU A 134 -4.54 16.02 9.03
C LEU A 134 -4.92 14.71 8.34
N LEU A 135 -5.41 13.71 9.10
CA LEU A 135 -5.82 12.42 8.54
C LEU A 135 -7.07 12.54 7.67
N PHE A 136 -8.06 13.31 8.11
CA PHE A 136 -9.35 13.43 7.42
C PHE A 136 -9.33 14.48 6.30
N ALA A 137 -8.49 15.51 6.40
CA ALA A 137 -8.34 16.51 5.34
C ALA A 137 -7.50 15.97 4.15
N ALA A 138 -6.57 15.06 4.39
CA ALA A 138 -5.69 14.53 3.35
C ALA A 138 -6.43 13.99 2.11
N PRO A 139 -7.51 13.17 2.23
CA PRO A 139 -8.26 12.69 1.07
C PRO A 139 -9.04 13.77 0.32
N LEU A 140 -9.26 14.94 0.92
CA LEU A 140 -10.03 16.05 0.37
C LEU A 140 -9.17 17.05 -0.38
N LEU A 141 -7.85 16.96 -0.24
CA LEU A 141 -6.92 17.88 -0.90
C LEU A 141 -6.89 17.62 -2.41
N PRO A 142 -6.68 18.67 -3.23
CA PRO A 142 -6.54 18.51 -4.67
C PRO A 142 -5.31 17.67 -5.02
N ILE A 143 -5.33 17.05 -6.21
CA ILE A 143 -4.22 16.21 -6.70
C ILE A 143 -2.99 17.09 -6.87
N TYR A 144 -1.91 16.70 -6.20
CA TYR A 144 -0.63 17.38 -6.29
C TYR A 144 0.30 16.66 -7.28
N THR A 145 1.25 17.43 -7.80
CA THR A 145 2.38 16.84 -8.54
C THR A 145 3.17 15.90 -7.60
N PRO A 146 3.89 14.90 -8.14
CA PRO A 146 4.66 13.94 -7.32
C PRO A 146 5.65 14.60 -6.34
N SER A 147 6.19 15.77 -6.68
CA SER A 147 7.06 16.55 -5.82
C SER A 147 6.32 17.18 -4.63
N ARG A 148 5.17 17.83 -4.88
CA ARG A 148 4.34 18.42 -3.83
C ARG A 148 3.79 17.36 -2.88
N SER A 149 3.41 16.21 -3.41
CA SER A 149 2.98 15.06 -2.64
C SER A 149 4.06 14.55 -1.68
N ARG A 150 5.32 14.51 -2.11
CA ARG A 150 6.45 14.15 -1.22
C ARG A 150 6.61 15.14 -0.07
N VAL A 151 6.63 16.43 -0.37
CA VAL A 151 6.73 17.48 0.65
C VAL A 151 5.57 17.39 1.65
N PHE A 152 4.33 17.20 1.16
CA PHE A 152 3.16 17.07 2.03
C PHE A 152 3.26 15.86 2.97
N ARG A 153 3.75 14.71 2.49
CA ARG A 153 3.95 13.52 3.34
C ARG A 153 4.95 13.77 4.46
N TYR A 154 6.11 14.35 4.13
CA TYR A 154 7.11 14.70 5.14
C TYR A 154 6.55 15.71 6.14
N MET A 155 5.89 16.74 5.67
CA MET A 155 5.25 17.74 6.54
C MET A 155 4.21 17.11 7.47
N LYS A 156 3.37 16.20 6.96
CA LYS A 156 2.39 15.45 7.76
C LYS A 156 3.08 14.60 8.85
N CYS A 157 4.16 13.90 8.52
CA CYS A 157 4.91 13.12 9.51
C CYS A 157 5.54 14.02 10.58
N VAL A 158 6.14 15.15 10.20
CA VAL A 158 6.73 16.11 11.13
C VAL A 158 5.66 16.70 12.05
N VAL A 159 4.52 17.13 11.51
CA VAL A 159 3.41 17.69 12.31
C VAL A 159 2.86 16.64 13.27
N LEU A 160 2.65 15.39 12.85
CA LEU A 160 2.21 14.31 13.73
C LEU A 160 3.21 14.05 14.86
N LEU A 161 4.50 14.05 14.57
CA LEU A 161 5.56 13.86 15.56
C LEU A 161 5.60 15.00 16.57
N VAL A 162 5.57 16.25 16.11
CA VAL A 162 5.52 17.45 16.97
C VAL A 162 4.27 17.42 17.84
N THR A 163 3.11 17.11 17.27
CA THR A 163 1.84 16.99 17.96
C THR A 163 1.90 15.96 19.09
N LEU A 164 2.54 14.84 18.85
CA LEU A 164 2.68 13.76 19.82
C LEU A 164 3.64 14.15 20.96
N VAL A 165 4.75 14.84 20.66
CA VAL A 165 5.67 15.38 21.66
C VAL A 165 4.98 16.44 22.51
N LEU A 166 4.20 17.33 21.92
CA LEU A 166 3.45 18.35 22.65
C LEU A 166 2.35 17.75 23.55
N ALA A 167 1.68 16.67 23.09
CA ALA A 167 0.66 15.99 23.88
C ALA A 167 1.20 15.33 25.13
N PHE A 168 2.32 14.62 25.01
CA PHE A 168 2.87 13.80 26.08
C PHE A 168 4.01 14.46 26.85
N GLY A 169 4.60 15.56 26.35
CA GLY A 169 5.66 16.32 27.00
C GLY A 169 6.86 15.43 27.37
N PRO A 170 7.44 15.58 28.58
CA PRO A 170 8.59 14.77 29.01
C PRO A 170 8.30 13.28 29.15
N ASN A 171 7.03 12.89 29.26
CA ASN A 171 6.62 11.47 29.27
C ASN A 171 6.67 10.83 27.85
N SER A 172 6.92 11.60 26.80
CA SER A 172 7.11 11.07 25.44
C SER A 172 8.23 10.03 25.37
N LEU A 173 9.25 10.16 26.20
CA LEU A 173 10.34 9.19 26.30
C LEU A 173 9.87 7.81 26.82
N LYS A 174 8.89 7.77 27.71
CA LYS A 174 8.29 6.50 28.20
C LYS A 174 7.43 5.82 27.12
N LEU A 175 6.95 6.58 26.16
CA LEU A 175 6.17 6.12 25.01
C LEU A 175 7.04 5.93 23.74
N SER A 176 8.37 5.97 23.88
CA SER A 176 9.31 5.84 22.75
C SER A 176 9.08 4.56 21.92
N TRP A 177 8.73 3.44 22.56
CA TRP A 177 8.40 2.19 21.86
C TRP A 177 7.19 2.34 20.94
N LEU A 178 6.19 3.11 21.34
CA LEU A 178 4.97 3.37 20.54
C LEU A 178 5.29 4.30 19.37
N LEU A 179 6.21 5.26 19.57
CA LEU A 179 6.75 6.11 18.51
C LEU A 179 7.52 5.30 17.49
N ILE A 180 8.37 4.37 17.94
CA ILE A 180 9.15 3.49 17.05
C ILE A 180 8.23 2.60 16.23
N THR A 181 7.20 2.00 16.83
CA THR A 181 6.23 1.17 16.10
C THR A 181 5.43 1.97 15.09
N CYS A 182 4.96 3.17 15.45
CA CYS A 182 4.28 4.07 14.51
C CYS A 182 5.19 4.48 13.35
N LEU A 183 6.45 4.83 13.63
CA LEU A 183 7.42 5.18 12.60
C LEU A 183 7.70 3.99 11.67
N TRP A 184 7.86 2.79 12.23
CA TRP A 184 8.06 1.57 11.45
C TRP A 184 6.89 1.28 10.50
N VAL A 185 5.64 1.42 10.98
CA VAL A 185 4.44 1.26 10.13
C VAL A 185 4.43 2.30 9.02
N LEU A 186 4.74 3.56 9.31
CA LEU A 186 4.82 4.62 8.30
C LEU A 186 5.88 4.32 7.24
N VAL A 187 7.07 3.88 7.65
CA VAL A 187 8.14 3.48 6.72
C VAL A 187 7.71 2.29 5.87
N LYS A 188 7.07 1.29 6.46
CA LYS A 188 6.55 0.12 5.72
C LYS A 188 5.50 0.53 4.68
N VAL A 189 4.54 1.35 5.04
CA VAL A 189 3.51 1.86 4.13
C VAL A 189 4.15 2.67 2.99
N GLU A 190 5.11 3.54 3.29
CA GLU A 190 5.76 4.37 2.27
C GLU A 190 6.65 3.52 1.34
N SER A 191 7.37 2.55 1.87
CA SER A 191 8.16 1.61 1.04
C SER A 191 7.28 0.81 0.07
N THR A 192 6.10 0.37 0.53
CA THR A 192 5.12 -0.31 -0.33
C THR A 192 4.57 0.63 -1.42
N ARG A 193 4.27 1.88 -1.08
CA ARG A 193 3.85 2.89 -2.07
C ARG A 193 4.92 3.17 -3.12
N VAL A 194 6.18 3.26 -2.72
CA VAL A 194 7.31 3.43 -3.65
C VAL A 194 7.44 2.22 -4.57
N SER A 195 7.29 1.01 -4.04
CA SER A 195 7.28 -0.23 -4.83
C SER A 195 6.17 -0.22 -5.89
N ILE A 196 4.94 0.11 -5.49
CA ILE A 196 3.79 0.20 -6.41
C ILE A 196 4.05 1.23 -7.53
N ARG A 197 4.59 2.41 -7.19
CA ARG A 197 4.90 3.46 -8.18
C ARG A 197 5.93 3.04 -9.23
N ARG A 198 6.86 2.16 -8.85
CA ARG A 198 7.86 1.63 -9.79
C ARG A 198 7.27 0.61 -10.76
N LYS A 199 6.19 -0.06 -10.37
CA LYS A 199 5.55 -1.15 -11.11
C LYS A 199 4.40 -0.68 -12.01
N LEU A 200 3.77 0.43 -11.67
CA LEU A 200 2.65 0.98 -12.43
C LEU A 200 3.07 2.20 -13.24
N PRO A 201 2.59 2.35 -14.49
CA PRO A 201 2.74 3.57 -15.26
C PRO A 201 2.00 4.73 -14.58
N VAL A 202 2.50 5.95 -14.76
CA VAL A 202 1.96 7.17 -14.11
C VAL A 202 0.47 7.38 -14.42
N SER A 203 0.02 6.97 -15.61
CA SER A 203 -1.39 7.06 -16.04
C SER A 203 -2.34 6.20 -15.19
N GLU A 204 -1.84 5.13 -14.60
CA GLU A 204 -2.62 4.19 -13.78
C GLU A 204 -2.50 4.46 -12.28
N TRP A 205 -1.76 5.51 -11.88
CA TRP A 205 -1.62 5.81 -10.46
C TRP A 205 -2.94 6.31 -9.89
N PRO A 206 -3.52 5.62 -8.92
CA PRO A 206 -4.68 6.13 -8.21
C PRO A 206 -4.34 7.40 -7.43
N LYS A 207 -5.31 8.29 -7.27
CA LYS A 207 -5.15 9.60 -6.59
C LYS A 207 -4.44 9.50 -5.23
N GLN A 208 -4.66 8.40 -4.51
CA GLN A 208 -4.08 8.16 -3.18
C GLN A 208 -2.56 7.89 -3.21
N LEU A 209 -2.00 7.50 -4.33
CA LEU A 209 -0.55 7.38 -4.46
C LEU A 209 0.15 8.74 -4.55
N TYR A 210 -0.60 9.81 -4.81
CA TYR A 210 -0.10 11.18 -4.80
C TYR A 210 -0.16 11.81 -3.40
N LEU A 211 -1.00 11.30 -2.52
CA LEU A 211 -1.18 11.75 -1.13
C LEU A 211 -0.42 10.86 -0.16
#